data_fb80a5b78c76889e031431132fb9c2b0
#
_entry.id   fb80a5b78c76889e031431132fb9c2b0
#
_cell.length_a   1.000
_cell.length_b   1.000
_cell.length_c   1.000
_cell.angle_alpha   90.00
_cell.angle_beta   90.00
_cell.angle_gamma   90.00
#
_symmetry.space_group_name_H-M   'P 1'
#
loop_
_entity.id
_entity.type
_entity.pdbx_description
1 polymer ?
#
loop_
_entity_poly.entity_id
_entity_poly.type
_entity_poly.pdbx_seq_one_letter_code
_entity_poly.pdbx_strand_id
1 'polypeptide(L)'
;MKIPRKEELLKLQAQYKTDKKIGEALGGVPEYLVAYWRRKKNIGRYSLAKYSKEQIKDLWETYGNDEKAGAELGISKSGFYKWRKIYNLMEKPKMLKHQQLEFSLAGQPGVSISRRTLVEQGAGTQTMAQKLLAQKAGKAQAQVGEIVNVEPDLAMSHDNAGLVIKQFRQIGQEKVWKPNRIVIPLDHRAPAESEKTATAHKSIREFVKEQKIKNFYDIREGICHQVVIEKAHIVPGELAVGTDSHTTSYGCLGALSTGIGATEMAAVWATGKIWLKVPESIKIVIRGQMPKGVYAKDVILYIIGELTVEGASYKSVEYYGETVGKMSISERFTLCNLSMEMGAKFAVVPFDKITKRYLSSVASQKHEPLFSDRGAIFEKEYEFDVSRLEPQIACPHNVDNVKPVSEVKGTRVDQVVLGSCTNGRLDDLEVAAKMLKGKKVHPDVRMLILPATRTIYAQAMRKGYLKTFLEAGAVILNPGCGPCLGAHQGIMAAGERCLATTNRNFKGRMGSTESEVYLASPAVAAATAIKGEIADPR
;
A
#
# COMPACT_ATOMS: atom_id res chain seq x y z
N MET A 1 -4.98 -56.58 14.02
CA MET A 1 -4.67 -55.34 13.26
C MET A 1 -3.18 -55.04 13.42
N LYS A 2 -2.44 -54.95 12.31
CA LYS A 2 -0.98 -54.73 12.35
C LYS A 2 -0.69 -53.26 12.64
N ILE A 3 0.02 -52.98 13.74
CA ILE A 3 0.37 -51.58 14.12
C ILE A 3 1.34 -51.03 13.06
N PRO A 4 1.07 -49.89 12.39
CA PRO A 4 1.94 -49.33 11.36
C PRO A 4 3.34 -49.02 11.91
N ARG A 5 4.38 -49.16 11.08
CA ARG A 5 5.76 -48.75 11.42
C ARG A 5 5.83 -47.22 11.55
N LYS A 6 6.86 -46.70 12.21
CA LYS A 6 7.04 -45.25 12.45
C LYS A 6 7.03 -44.44 11.13
N GLU A 7 7.73 -44.93 10.13
CA GLU A 7 7.84 -44.29 8.82
C GLU A 7 6.51 -44.26 8.06
N GLU A 8 5.74 -45.36 8.18
CA GLU A 8 4.42 -45.50 7.58
C GLU A 8 3.40 -44.54 8.22
N LEU A 9 3.44 -44.38 9.54
CA LEU A 9 2.63 -43.44 10.28
C LEU A 9 2.99 -41.96 9.96
N LEU A 10 4.28 -41.66 9.73
CA LEU A 10 4.73 -40.35 9.31
C LEU A 10 4.25 -40.00 7.89
N LYS A 11 4.30 -40.99 6.95
CA LYS A 11 3.75 -40.79 5.59
C LYS A 11 2.25 -40.56 5.62
N LEU A 12 1.50 -41.37 6.40
CA LEU A 12 0.07 -41.19 6.56
C LEU A 12 -0.28 -39.83 7.22
N GLN A 13 0.53 -39.38 8.18
CA GLN A 13 0.34 -38.07 8.82
C GLN A 13 0.62 -36.92 7.85
N ALA A 14 1.62 -37.02 6.99
CA ALA A 14 1.91 -36.03 5.96
C ALA A 14 0.76 -35.92 4.95
N GLN A 15 0.14 -37.05 4.59
CA GLN A 15 -0.94 -37.13 3.61
C GLN A 15 -2.30 -36.71 4.16
N TYR A 16 -2.67 -37.24 5.35
CA TYR A 16 -4.05 -37.09 5.88
C TYR A 16 -4.18 -36.10 7.01
N LYS A 17 -3.07 -35.59 7.60
CA LYS A 17 -2.96 -34.47 8.55
C LYS A 17 -3.64 -34.67 9.91
N THR A 18 -4.74 -35.42 10.01
CA THR A 18 -5.48 -35.66 11.26
C THR A 18 -5.57 -37.15 11.62
N ASP A 19 -5.53 -37.47 12.91
CA ASP A 19 -5.63 -38.84 13.40
C ASP A 19 -6.92 -39.52 12.97
N LYS A 20 -8.03 -38.78 12.84
CA LYS A 20 -9.30 -39.26 12.32
C LYS A 20 -9.18 -39.74 10.87
N LYS A 21 -8.64 -38.90 9.97
CA LYS A 21 -8.48 -39.26 8.55
C LYS A 21 -7.46 -40.37 8.34
N ILE A 22 -6.42 -40.44 9.18
CA ILE A 22 -5.46 -41.54 9.18
C ILE A 22 -6.18 -42.85 9.56
N GLY A 23 -7.06 -42.81 10.58
CA GLY A 23 -7.84 -43.96 11.00
C GLY A 23 -8.79 -44.44 9.90
N GLU A 24 -9.47 -43.55 9.21
CA GLU A 24 -10.31 -43.84 8.05
C GLU A 24 -9.50 -44.52 6.93
N ALA A 25 -8.33 -44.00 6.58
CA ALA A 25 -7.43 -44.55 5.58
C ALA A 25 -6.84 -45.93 5.95
N LEU A 26 -6.79 -46.24 7.24
CA LEU A 26 -6.37 -47.54 7.76
C LEU A 26 -7.51 -48.56 7.92
N GLY A 27 -8.64 -48.33 7.26
CA GLY A 27 -9.79 -49.24 7.28
C GLY A 27 -10.70 -49.08 8.49
N GLY A 28 -10.87 -47.85 8.98
CA GLY A 28 -11.81 -47.51 10.07
C GLY A 28 -11.21 -47.64 11.47
N VAL A 29 -9.92 -47.45 11.60
CA VAL A 29 -9.23 -47.41 12.93
C VAL A 29 -9.68 -46.19 13.73
N PRO A 30 -10.16 -46.34 14.98
CA PRO A 30 -10.56 -45.23 15.80
C PRO A 30 -9.44 -44.19 16.01
N GLU A 31 -9.78 -42.90 16.02
CA GLU A 31 -8.84 -41.78 16.15
C GLU A 31 -7.93 -41.91 17.41
N TYR A 32 -8.48 -42.34 18.52
CA TYR A 32 -7.73 -42.49 19.79
C TYR A 32 -6.62 -43.55 19.70
N LEU A 33 -6.81 -44.59 18.88
CA LEU A 33 -5.80 -45.62 18.66
C LEU A 33 -4.64 -45.10 17.78
N VAL A 34 -4.96 -44.31 16.75
CA VAL A 34 -3.95 -43.64 15.93
C VAL A 34 -3.15 -42.64 16.79
N ALA A 35 -3.83 -41.86 17.63
CA ALA A 35 -3.19 -40.95 18.57
C ALA A 35 -2.29 -41.66 19.59
N TYR A 36 -2.71 -42.83 20.07
CA TYR A 36 -1.91 -43.71 20.94
C TYR A 36 -0.65 -44.23 20.22
N TRP A 37 -0.77 -44.73 19.01
CA TRP A 37 0.37 -45.22 18.23
C TRP A 37 1.38 -44.12 17.92
N ARG A 38 0.92 -42.92 17.59
CA ARG A 38 1.80 -41.77 17.38
C ARG A 38 2.60 -41.45 18.65
N ARG A 39 1.92 -41.32 19.78
CA ARG A 39 2.59 -41.05 21.08
C ARG A 39 3.61 -42.12 21.44
N LYS A 40 3.25 -43.39 21.29
CA LYS A 40 4.15 -44.50 21.58
C LYS A 40 5.39 -44.52 20.68
N LYS A 41 5.31 -43.94 19.48
CA LYS A 41 6.42 -43.86 18.51
C LYS A 41 7.11 -42.49 18.51
N ASN A 42 6.85 -41.63 19.47
CA ASN A 42 7.35 -40.24 19.56
C ASN A 42 7.09 -39.40 18.29
N ILE A 43 5.90 -39.54 17.71
CA ILE A 43 5.41 -38.70 16.61
C ILE A 43 4.47 -37.64 17.18
N GLY A 44 4.81 -36.36 17.05
CA GLY A 44 3.96 -35.22 17.44
C GLY A 44 2.64 -35.18 16.65
N ARG A 45 1.64 -34.44 17.11
CA ARG A 45 0.46 -34.13 16.28
C ARG A 45 0.90 -33.39 15.02
N TYR A 46 0.24 -33.67 13.90
CA TYR A 46 0.41 -32.82 12.73
C TYR A 46 -0.11 -31.41 13.11
N SER A 47 0.79 -30.47 13.21
CA SER A 47 0.45 -29.05 13.23
C SER A 47 0.85 -28.51 11.86
N LEU A 48 -0.10 -27.91 11.14
CA LEU A 48 0.27 -26.89 10.17
C LEU A 48 1.11 -25.91 10.99
N ALA A 49 2.39 -25.75 10.65
CA ALA A 49 3.22 -24.77 11.32
C ALA A 49 2.51 -23.43 11.20
N LYS A 50 2.11 -22.87 12.34
CA LYS A 50 1.37 -21.60 12.40
C LYS A 50 2.19 -20.47 11.74
N TYR A 51 3.50 -20.65 11.70
CA TYR A 51 4.46 -19.74 11.10
C TYR A 51 5.46 -20.53 10.25
N SER A 52 5.86 -20.01 9.09
CA SER A 52 6.85 -20.65 8.22
C SER A 52 8.27 -20.47 8.78
N LYS A 53 9.20 -21.31 8.28
CA LYS A 53 10.62 -21.18 8.63
C LYS A 53 11.16 -19.81 8.19
N GLU A 54 10.76 -19.37 7.01
CA GLU A 54 11.14 -18.10 6.41
C GLU A 54 10.66 -16.92 7.27
N GLN A 55 9.41 -16.95 7.74
CA GLN A 55 8.87 -15.92 8.64
C GLN A 55 9.64 -15.82 9.96
N ILE A 56 9.92 -16.98 10.60
CA ILE A 56 10.66 -17.00 11.85
C ILE A 56 12.12 -16.57 11.65
N LYS A 57 12.74 -16.97 10.54
CA LYS A 57 14.09 -16.58 10.17
C LYS A 57 14.18 -15.08 9.92
N ASP A 58 13.25 -14.55 9.15
CA ASP A 58 13.16 -13.14 8.80
C ASP A 58 13.07 -12.24 10.03
N LEU A 59 12.13 -12.55 10.92
CA LEU A 59 11.96 -11.82 12.18
C LEU A 59 13.16 -11.99 13.11
N TRP A 60 13.83 -13.15 13.10
CA TRP A 60 15.04 -13.36 13.87
C TRP A 60 16.22 -12.55 13.34
N GLU A 61 16.39 -12.48 12.02
CA GLU A 61 17.41 -11.67 11.37
C GLU A 61 17.15 -10.16 11.52
N THR A 62 15.87 -9.77 11.57
CA THR A 62 15.45 -8.38 11.76
C THR A 62 15.74 -7.88 13.18
N TYR A 63 15.31 -8.63 14.19
CA TYR A 63 15.31 -8.14 15.57
C TYR A 63 16.46 -8.69 16.44
N GLY A 64 16.99 -9.88 16.14
CA GLY A 64 18.01 -10.56 16.96
C GLY A 64 17.58 -10.81 18.42
N ASN A 65 16.30 -10.68 18.72
CA ASN A 65 15.71 -10.71 20.06
C ASN A 65 14.34 -11.39 20.03
N ASP A 66 14.19 -12.48 20.81
CA ASP A 66 12.96 -13.29 20.84
C ASP A 66 11.72 -12.53 21.34
N GLU A 67 11.90 -11.53 22.18
CA GLU A 67 10.79 -10.73 22.72
C GLU A 67 10.22 -9.79 21.66
N LYS A 68 11.10 -9.05 20.97
CA LYS A 68 10.70 -8.15 19.88
C LYS A 68 10.12 -8.92 18.71
N ALA A 69 10.80 -9.95 18.25
CA ALA A 69 10.34 -10.81 17.17
C ALA A 69 9.03 -11.57 17.49
N GLY A 70 8.85 -11.97 18.76
CA GLY A 70 7.61 -12.58 19.21
C GLY A 70 6.43 -11.61 19.25
N ALA A 71 6.67 -10.36 19.62
CA ALA A 71 5.66 -9.32 19.66
C ALA A 71 5.02 -9.10 18.27
N GLU A 72 5.80 -9.14 17.18
CA GLU A 72 5.31 -9.02 15.81
C GLU A 72 4.33 -10.15 15.41
N LEU A 73 4.48 -11.32 16.01
CA LEU A 73 3.58 -12.45 15.77
C LEU A 73 2.46 -12.56 16.83
N GLY A 74 2.41 -11.64 17.78
CA GLY A 74 1.48 -11.69 18.90
C GLY A 74 1.73 -12.89 19.83
N ILE A 75 2.96 -13.35 19.97
CA ILE A 75 3.36 -14.48 20.83
C ILE A 75 4.43 -14.05 21.85
N SER A 76 4.50 -14.79 22.96
CA SER A 76 5.49 -14.50 23.99
C SER A 76 6.93 -14.81 23.52
N LYS A 77 7.92 -14.23 24.21
CA LYS A 77 9.35 -14.53 24.05
C LYS A 77 9.64 -16.05 24.01
N SER A 78 9.06 -16.79 24.94
CA SER A 78 9.20 -18.26 24.99
C SER A 78 8.51 -18.96 23.82
N GLY A 79 7.44 -18.38 23.29
CA GLY A 79 6.73 -18.84 22.10
C GLY A 79 7.61 -18.71 20.85
N PHE A 80 8.23 -17.55 20.64
CA PHE A 80 9.13 -17.30 19.51
C PHE A 80 10.40 -18.18 19.61
N TYR A 81 11.01 -18.29 20.79
CA TYR A 81 12.15 -19.16 21.03
C TYR A 81 11.85 -20.64 20.67
N LYS A 82 10.63 -21.14 20.98
CA LYS A 82 10.21 -22.49 20.56
C LYS A 82 10.23 -22.66 19.05
N TRP A 83 9.74 -21.67 18.30
CA TRP A 83 9.74 -21.71 16.85
C TRP A 83 11.16 -21.67 16.27
N ARG A 84 12.04 -20.82 16.83
CA ARG A 84 13.46 -20.82 16.42
C ARG A 84 14.12 -22.18 16.65
N LYS A 85 13.83 -22.82 17.78
CA LYS A 85 14.32 -24.16 18.11
C LYS A 85 13.80 -25.22 17.13
N ILE A 86 12.52 -25.16 16.76
CA ILE A 86 11.91 -26.07 15.76
C ILE A 86 12.62 -25.95 14.41
N TYR A 87 12.98 -24.74 14.00
CA TYR A 87 13.62 -24.47 12.70
C TYR A 87 15.14 -24.44 12.75
N ASN A 88 15.76 -24.77 13.88
CA ASN A 88 17.21 -24.77 14.11
C ASN A 88 17.89 -23.41 13.85
N LEU A 89 17.22 -22.32 14.28
CA LEU A 89 17.70 -20.94 14.15
C LEU A 89 18.29 -20.44 15.48
N MET A 90 19.28 -21.15 16.03
CA MET A 90 19.79 -20.88 17.38
C MET A 90 20.93 -19.87 17.41
N GLU A 91 21.66 -19.72 16.32
CA GLU A 91 22.73 -18.73 16.22
C GLU A 91 22.16 -17.31 16.13
N LYS A 92 22.80 -16.36 16.80
CA LYS A 92 22.47 -14.94 16.63
C LYS A 92 22.93 -14.47 15.25
N PRO A 93 22.11 -13.65 14.56
CA PRO A 93 22.55 -13.03 13.31
C PRO A 93 23.86 -12.24 13.55
N LYS A 94 24.84 -12.42 12.69
CA LYS A 94 26.11 -11.66 12.78
C LYS A 94 25.87 -10.15 12.60
N MET A 95 24.87 -9.80 11.82
CA MET A 95 24.41 -8.44 11.56
C MET A 95 22.88 -8.45 11.37
N LEU A 96 22.17 -7.52 11.99
CA LEU A 96 20.72 -7.39 11.80
C LEU A 96 20.41 -6.81 10.43
N LYS A 97 19.27 -7.17 9.83
CA LYS A 97 18.88 -6.72 8.48
C LYS A 97 18.96 -5.20 8.28
N HIS A 98 18.48 -4.43 9.25
CA HIS A 98 18.55 -2.98 9.18
C HIS A 98 19.99 -2.43 9.18
N GLN A 99 20.92 -3.09 9.88
CA GLN A 99 22.35 -2.74 9.88
C GLN A 99 23.01 -3.12 8.54
N GLN A 100 22.61 -4.25 7.95
CA GLN A 100 23.06 -4.64 6.62
C GLN A 100 22.59 -3.66 5.55
N LEU A 101 21.34 -3.21 5.62
CA LEU A 101 20.78 -2.22 4.71
C LEU A 101 21.55 -0.89 4.81
N GLU A 102 21.76 -0.38 6.01
CA GLU A 102 22.50 0.87 6.22
C GLU A 102 23.95 0.80 5.72
N PHE A 103 24.61 -0.34 5.93
CA PHE A 103 25.96 -0.57 5.42
C PHE A 103 25.98 -0.64 3.88
N SER A 104 24.96 -1.26 3.29
CA SER A 104 24.79 -1.33 1.83
C SER A 104 24.52 0.05 1.23
N LEU A 105 23.61 0.84 1.83
CA LEU A 105 23.25 2.18 1.35
C LEU A 105 24.39 3.20 1.49
N ALA A 106 25.18 3.13 2.55
CA ALA A 106 26.25 4.11 2.81
C ALA A 106 27.35 4.14 1.73
N GLY A 107 27.44 3.11 0.90
CA GLY A 107 28.41 3.03 -0.21
C GLY A 107 27.82 3.25 -1.59
N GLN A 108 26.52 3.50 -1.71
CA GLN A 108 25.88 3.64 -3.03
C GLN A 108 25.99 5.07 -3.58
N PRO A 109 26.30 5.24 -4.88
CA PRO A 109 26.32 6.55 -5.52
C PRO A 109 24.94 7.24 -5.47
N GLY A 110 24.91 8.49 -4.99
CA GLY A 110 23.67 9.28 -4.93
C GLY A 110 22.81 9.08 -3.69
N VAL A 111 23.21 8.21 -2.74
CA VAL A 111 22.52 8.02 -1.46
C VAL A 111 23.42 8.44 -0.32
N SER A 112 22.91 9.31 0.56
CA SER A 112 23.57 9.64 1.84
C SER A 112 22.60 9.45 3.01
N ILE A 113 23.12 8.94 4.13
CA ILE A 113 22.34 8.66 5.34
C ILE A 113 22.97 9.40 6.50
N SER A 114 22.17 10.18 7.22
CA SER A 114 22.58 10.77 8.50
C SER A 114 21.65 10.31 9.63
N ARG A 115 22.23 10.01 10.79
CA ARG A 115 21.50 9.66 12.01
C ARG A 115 21.67 10.75 13.03
N ARG A 116 20.58 11.12 13.69
CA ARG A 116 20.64 11.90 14.93
C ARG A 116 20.17 11.02 16.08
N THR A 117 20.95 10.99 17.16
CA THR A 117 20.55 10.31 18.39
C THR A 117 19.32 11.01 18.96
N LEU A 118 18.28 10.25 19.30
CA LEU A 118 17.11 10.76 20.00
C LEU A 118 17.56 11.24 21.39
N VAL A 119 17.75 12.55 21.53
CA VAL A 119 17.95 13.23 22.82
C VAL A 119 16.55 13.56 23.35
N GLU A 120 16.39 13.77 24.67
CA GLU A 120 15.13 14.23 25.25
C GLU A 120 14.56 15.41 24.47
N GLN A 121 13.34 15.24 23.95
CA GLN A 121 12.73 16.20 23.05
C GLN A 121 12.19 17.38 23.85
N GLY A 122 12.79 18.55 23.67
CA GLY A 122 12.32 19.82 24.22
C GLY A 122 11.30 20.54 23.31
N ALA A 123 10.84 21.70 23.74
CA ALA A 123 10.00 22.56 22.91
C ALA A 123 10.76 22.96 21.62
N GLY A 124 10.09 22.94 20.46
CA GLY A 124 10.69 23.31 19.16
C GLY A 124 11.46 22.19 18.45
N THR A 125 11.26 20.92 18.86
CA THR A 125 11.92 19.74 18.25
C THR A 125 10.95 18.72 17.65
N GLN A 126 9.66 19.07 17.53
CA GLN A 126 8.63 18.13 17.08
C GLN A 126 8.51 18.08 15.55
N THR A 127 8.28 16.86 15.03
CA THR A 127 7.95 16.61 13.62
C THR A 127 6.47 16.90 13.34
N MET A 128 6.07 16.96 12.06
CA MET A 128 4.67 17.18 11.68
C MET A 128 3.74 16.14 12.32
N ALA A 129 4.16 14.86 12.32
CA ALA A 129 3.35 13.79 12.91
C ALA A 129 3.14 13.99 14.42
N GLN A 130 4.18 14.32 15.17
CA GLN A 130 4.08 14.59 16.60
C GLN A 130 3.15 15.78 16.88
N LYS A 131 3.35 16.90 16.18
CA LYS A 131 2.57 18.12 16.37
C LYS A 131 1.08 17.89 16.05
N LEU A 132 0.78 17.27 14.92
CA LEU A 132 -0.63 17.06 14.54
C LEU A 132 -1.32 16.06 15.49
N LEU A 133 -0.67 14.96 15.85
CA LEU A 133 -1.24 13.99 16.77
C LEU A 133 -1.42 14.59 18.17
N ALA A 134 -0.51 15.42 18.65
CA ALA A 134 -0.66 16.17 19.90
C ALA A 134 -1.89 17.10 19.83
N GLN A 135 -1.99 17.92 18.76
CA GLN A 135 -3.12 18.81 18.56
C GLN A 135 -4.47 18.08 18.54
N LYS A 136 -4.56 16.96 17.81
CA LYS A 136 -5.79 16.13 17.72
C LYS A 136 -6.13 15.39 19.01
N ALA A 137 -5.15 15.21 19.90
CA ALA A 137 -5.32 14.64 21.23
C ALA A 137 -5.57 15.70 22.31
N GLY A 138 -5.61 17.01 21.96
CA GLY A 138 -5.75 18.10 22.93
C GLY A 138 -4.53 18.29 23.83
N LYS A 139 -3.33 17.93 23.35
CA LYS A 139 -2.05 18.03 24.08
C LYS A 139 -1.16 19.10 23.48
N ALA A 140 -0.31 19.71 24.30
CA ALA A 140 0.70 20.65 23.82
C ALA A 140 1.80 19.96 23.01
N GLN A 141 2.16 18.73 23.40
CA GLN A 141 3.22 17.93 22.77
C GLN A 141 2.85 16.44 22.84
N ALA A 142 3.44 15.64 21.94
CA ALA A 142 3.34 14.18 21.97
C ALA A 142 4.73 13.56 21.74
N GLN A 143 5.06 12.56 22.54
CA GLN A 143 6.35 11.85 22.45
C GLN A 143 6.26 10.69 21.47
N VAL A 144 7.36 10.38 20.80
CA VAL A 144 7.48 9.18 19.97
C VAL A 144 7.20 7.94 20.84
N GLY A 145 6.38 7.02 20.32
CA GLY A 145 5.95 5.81 21.03
C GLY A 145 4.74 6.00 21.95
N GLU A 146 4.34 7.23 22.23
CA GLU A 146 3.15 7.53 23.03
C GLU A 146 1.88 7.10 22.29
N ILE A 147 0.91 6.52 23.04
CA ILE A 147 -0.42 6.22 22.51
C ILE A 147 -1.34 7.40 22.82
N VAL A 148 -1.91 8.00 21.78
CA VAL A 148 -2.82 9.15 21.89
C VAL A 148 -4.18 8.81 21.31
N ASN A 149 -5.25 9.31 21.94
CA ASN A 149 -6.60 9.23 21.41
C ASN A 149 -6.89 10.50 20.60
N VAL A 150 -7.13 10.35 19.32
CA VAL A 150 -7.32 11.46 18.38
C VAL A 150 -8.71 11.43 17.75
N GLU A 151 -9.24 12.60 17.41
CA GLU A 151 -10.42 12.75 16.57
C GLU A 151 -9.96 13.11 15.15
N PRO A 152 -10.19 12.23 14.14
CA PRO A 152 -9.84 12.53 12.76
C PRO A 152 -10.77 13.59 12.17
N ASP A 153 -10.26 14.41 11.25
CA ASP A 153 -11.05 15.37 10.50
C ASP A 153 -11.85 14.73 9.37
N LEU A 154 -11.35 13.58 8.89
CA LEU A 154 -11.97 12.81 7.81
C LEU A 154 -11.91 11.31 8.10
N ALA A 155 -13.04 10.61 7.90
CA ALA A 155 -13.16 9.16 7.92
C ALA A 155 -13.66 8.67 6.55
N MET A 156 -12.75 8.13 5.72
CA MET A 156 -13.08 7.62 4.39
C MET A 156 -13.29 6.11 4.41
N SER A 157 -14.34 5.62 3.76
CA SER A 157 -14.53 4.18 3.57
C SER A 157 -15.08 3.90 2.18
N HIS A 158 -14.41 3.04 1.42
CA HIS A 158 -14.80 2.67 0.06
C HIS A 158 -15.82 1.50 0.04
N ASP A 159 -15.83 0.65 -0.99
CA ASP A 159 -16.77 -0.49 -1.13
C ASP A 159 -16.81 -1.41 0.10
N ASN A 160 -15.76 -1.46 0.92
CA ASN A 160 -15.77 -2.22 2.16
C ASN A 160 -16.58 -1.54 3.29
N ALA A 161 -17.20 -0.39 3.04
CA ALA A 161 -18.16 0.22 3.97
C ALA A 161 -19.26 -0.75 4.39
N GLY A 162 -19.63 -1.73 3.54
CA GLY A 162 -20.56 -2.79 3.93
C GLY A 162 -20.08 -3.60 5.13
N LEU A 163 -18.78 -3.86 5.24
CA LEU A 163 -18.18 -4.52 6.41
C LEU A 163 -18.14 -3.57 7.62
N VAL A 164 -17.81 -2.31 7.40
CA VAL A 164 -17.82 -1.29 8.46
C VAL A 164 -19.22 -1.12 9.04
N ILE A 165 -20.26 -1.07 8.21
CA ILE A 165 -21.67 -0.99 8.63
C ILE A 165 -22.04 -2.19 9.53
N LYS A 166 -21.64 -3.40 9.13
CA LYS A 166 -21.87 -4.61 9.92
C LYS A 166 -21.24 -4.49 11.31
N GLN A 167 -19.99 -4.04 11.39
CA GLN A 167 -19.28 -3.85 12.67
C GLN A 167 -19.89 -2.71 13.48
N PHE A 168 -20.25 -1.59 12.84
CA PHE A 168 -20.91 -0.46 13.48
C PHE A 168 -22.22 -0.86 14.16
N ARG A 169 -23.06 -1.64 13.47
CA ARG A 169 -24.31 -2.15 14.06
C ARG A 169 -24.08 -3.09 15.25
N GLN A 170 -22.99 -3.87 15.23
CA GLN A 170 -22.61 -4.72 16.36
C GLN A 170 -22.17 -3.92 17.61
N ILE A 171 -21.63 -2.70 17.43
CA ILE A 171 -21.30 -1.79 18.55
C ILE A 171 -22.57 -1.29 19.25
N GLY A 172 -23.73 -1.34 18.59
CA GLY A 172 -25.02 -0.94 19.16
C GLY A 172 -25.31 0.57 19.12
N GLN A 173 -24.53 1.34 18.36
CA GLN A 173 -24.82 2.74 18.12
C GLN A 173 -25.83 2.90 16.99
N GLU A 174 -26.84 3.77 17.18
CA GLU A 174 -27.87 4.05 16.18
C GLU A 174 -27.42 5.07 15.13
N LYS A 175 -26.59 6.05 15.53
CA LYS A 175 -26.16 7.16 14.69
C LYS A 175 -24.63 7.24 14.61
N VAL A 176 -24.14 7.56 13.43
CA VAL A 176 -22.73 7.85 13.25
C VAL A 176 -22.35 9.19 13.89
N TRP A 177 -21.09 9.28 14.36
CA TRP A 177 -20.51 10.43 15.07
C TRP A 177 -20.75 11.79 14.34
N LYS A 178 -20.21 12.00 13.16
CA LYS A 178 -20.34 13.22 12.36
C LYS A 178 -20.54 12.87 10.89
N PRO A 179 -21.79 12.80 10.37
CA PRO A 179 -22.04 12.39 8.99
C PRO A 179 -21.30 13.22 7.94
N ASN A 180 -21.04 14.50 8.21
CA ASN A 180 -20.30 15.41 7.31
C ASN A 180 -18.78 15.16 7.25
N ARG A 181 -18.23 14.38 8.19
CA ARG A 181 -16.82 13.97 8.23
C ARG A 181 -16.60 12.57 7.62
N ILE A 182 -17.68 11.90 7.25
CA ILE A 182 -17.62 10.57 6.62
C ILE A 182 -17.74 10.75 5.11
N VAL A 183 -16.81 10.11 4.38
CA VAL A 183 -16.77 10.11 2.91
C VAL A 183 -16.80 8.66 2.44
N ILE A 184 -17.76 8.32 1.57
CA ILE A 184 -17.95 6.95 1.07
C ILE A 184 -18.00 6.96 -0.46
N PRO A 185 -16.88 6.70 -1.16
CA PRO A 185 -16.86 6.42 -2.60
C PRO A 185 -17.00 4.91 -2.87
N LEU A 186 -17.71 4.56 -3.94
CA LEU A 186 -17.75 3.19 -4.48
C LEU A 186 -16.86 3.14 -5.71
N ASP A 187 -15.70 2.50 -5.62
CA ASP A 187 -14.63 2.56 -6.62
C ASP A 187 -13.87 1.25 -6.88
N HIS A 188 -13.80 0.36 -5.89
CA HIS A 188 -13.00 -0.87 -6.00
C HIS A 188 -13.68 -1.95 -6.85
N ARG A 189 -15.02 -2.04 -6.75
CA ARG A 189 -15.85 -3.01 -7.47
C ARG A 189 -16.97 -2.30 -8.26
N ALA A 190 -16.62 -1.21 -8.91
CA ALA A 190 -17.55 -0.32 -9.59
C ALA A 190 -17.35 -0.30 -11.11
N PRO A 191 -18.37 -0.62 -11.91
CA PRO A 191 -19.68 -1.19 -11.55
C PRO A 191 -19.59 -2.55 -10.89
N ALA A 192 -20.63 -2.97 -10.15
CA ALA A 192 -20.65 -4.25 -9.46
C ALA A 192 -20.44 -5.42 -10.45
N GLU A 193 -19.46 -6.27 -10.17
CA GLU A 193 -19.10 -7.44 -10.99
C GLU A 193 -19.88 -8.70 -10.63
N SER A 194 -20.63 -8.67 -9.51
CA SER A 194 -21.40 -9.79 -9.01
C SER A 194 -22.65 -9.33 -8.27
N GLU A 195 -23.64 -10.24 -8.15
CA GLU A 195 -24.86 -10.02 -7.34
C GLU A 195 -24.50 -9.70 -5.87
N LYS A 196 -23.50 -10.38 -5.32
CA LYS A 196 -23.01 -10.13 -3.96
C LYS A 196 -22.53 -8.69 -3.79
N THR A 197 -21.76 -8.18 -4.73
CA THR A 197 -21.28 -6.78 -4.72
C THR A 197 -22.43 -5.81 -4.93
N ALA A 198 -23.36 -6.08 -5.84
CA ALA A 198 -24.55 -5.26 -6.04
C ALA A 198 -25.42 -5.16 -4.78
N THR A 199 -25.59 -6.26 -4.05
CA THR A 199 -26.30 -6.31 -2.78
C THR A 199 -25.56 -5.48 -1.70
N ALA A 200 -24.24 -5.58 -1.63
CA ALA A 200 -23.42 -4.76 -0.71
C ALA A 200 -23.55 -3.27 -1.03
N HIS A 201 -23.46 -2.88 -2.31
CA HIS A 201 -23.65 -1.48 -2.73
C HIS A 201 -25.07 -0.97 -2.40
N LYS A 202 -26.11 -1.81 -2.56
CA LYS A 202 -27.48 -1.45 -2.15
C LYS A 202 -27.53 -1.15 -0.65
N SER A 203 -26.99 -2.04 0.18
CA SER A 203 -26.96 -1.84 1.64
C SER A 203 -26.18 -0.56 2.04
N ILE A 204 -25.08 -0.25 1.35
CA ILE A 204 -24.34 0.99 1.59
C ILE A 204 -25.20 2.23 1.26
N ARG A 205 -25.90 2.23 0.11
CA ARG A 205 -26.81 3.33 -0.27
C ARG A 205 -27.94 3.53 0.72
N GLU A 206 -28.50 2.45 1.27
CA GLU A 206 -29.54 2.50 2.31
C GLU A 206 -29.00 3.10 3.60
N PHE A 207 -27.84 2.65 4.07
CA PHE A 207 -27.18 3.18 5.26
C PHE A 207 -26.80 4.67 5.11
N VAL A 208 -26.28 5.07 3.97
CA VAL A 208 -25.96 6.47 3.67
C VAL A 208 -27.19 7.39 3.81
N LYS A 209 -28.35 6.93 3.33
CA LYS A 209 -29.63 7.65 3.48
C LYS A 209 -30.08 7.68 4.94
N GLU A 210 -30.06 6.54 5.64
CA GLU A 210 -30.41 6.38 7.04
C GLU A 210 -29.58 7.35 7.92
N GLN A 211 -28.25 7.36 7.71
CA GLN A 211 -27.32 8.14 8.51
C GLN A 211 -27.14 9.60 8.03
N LYS A 212 -27.83 10.00 6.94
CA LYS A 212 -27.76 11.34 6.33
C LYS A 212 -26.33 11.76 5.93
N ILE A 213 -25.53 10.79 5.46
CA ILE A 213 -24.17 11.03 4.97
C ILE A 213 -24.26 11.72 3.61
N LYS A 214 -23.77 12.97 3.52
CA LYS A 214 -23.84 13.78 2.29
C LYS A 214 -22.68 13.47 1.32
N ASN A 215 -21.54 13.07 1.83
CA ASN A 215 -20.33 12.84 1.04
C ASN A 215 -20.28 11.38 0.54
N PHE A 216 -21.33 11.00 -0.17
CA PHE A 216 -21.43 9.70 -0.84
C PHE A 216 -21.20 9.86 -2.34
N TYR A 217 -20.29 9.10 -2.89
CA TYR A 217 -19.87 9.11 -4.28
C TYR A 217 -20.10 7.74 -4.89
N ASP A 218 -21.20 7.60 -5.62
CA ASP A 218 -21.60 6.32 -6.24
C ASP A 218 -20.67 5.97 -7.41
N ILE A 219 -20.81 4.78 -7.95
CA ILE A 219 -19.96 4.07 -8.94
C ILE A 219 -19.43 4.90 -10.12
N ARG A 220 -19.97 6.08 -10.35
CA ARG A 220 -19.60 6.94 -11.49
C ARG A 220 -18.50 7.96 -11.18
N GLU A 221 -18.14 8.18 -9.92
CA GLU A 221 -17.27 9.30 -9.55
C GLU A 221 -15.79 8.98 -9.66
N GLY A 222 -15.38 7.75 -9.34
CA GLY A 222 -14.01 7.29 -9.48
C GLY A 222 -13.30 6.96 -8.16
N ILE A 223 -11.98 6.87 -8.20
CA ILE A 223 -11.13 6.35 -7.13
C ILE A 223 -11.23 7.21 -5.88
N CYS A 224 -11.50 6.57 -4.74
CA CYS A 224 -11.73 7.18 -3.44
C CYS A 224 -10.67 8.23 -3.08
N HIS A 225 -9.40 7.93 -3.24
CA HIS A 225 -8.31 8.82 -2.87
C HIS A 225 -8.27 10.09 -3.74
N GLN A 226 -8.54 9.96 -5.03
CA GLN A 226 -8.58 11.09 -5.94
C GLN A 226 -9.84 11.94 -5.71
N VAL A 227 -11.00 11.32 -5.48
CA VAL A 227 -12.25 12.01 -5.13
C VAL A 227 -12.08 12.86 -3.87
N VAL A 228 -11.41 12.33 -2.84
CA VAL A 228 -11.16 13.05 -1.58
C VAL A 228 -10.41 14.36 -1.82
N ILE A 229 -9.34 14.37 -2.62
CA ILE A 229 -8.55 15.58 -2.87
C ILE A 229 -9.22 16.51 -3.90
N GLU A 230 -9.88 15.99 -4.92
CA GLU A 230 -10.61 16.79 -5.92
C GLU A 230 -11.81 17.54 -5.34
N LYS A 231 -12.45 16.95 -4.33
CA LYS A 231 -13.60 17.57 -3.65
C LYS A 231 -13.19 18.35 -2.39
N ALA A 232 -11.89 18.49 -2.15
CA ALA A 232 -11.32 19.16 -0.99
C ALA A 232 -11.89 18.68 0.36
N HIS A 233 -12.11 17.35 0.49
CA HIS A 233 -12.56 16.77 1.77
C HIS A 233 -11.47 16.75 2.83
N ILE A 234 -10.23 16.98 2.43
CA ILE A 234 -9.07 17.09 3.30
C ILE A 234 -8.19 18.26 2.87
N VAL A 235 -7.63 18.98 3.83
CA VAL A 235 -6.76 20.13 3.62
C VAL A 235 -5.49 20.04 4.49
N PRO A 236 -4.48 20.88 4.24
CA PRO A 236 -3.25 20.88 5.05
C PRO A 236 -3.53 21.04 6.55
N GLY A 237 -2.80 20.31 7.38
CA GLY A 237 -2.93 20.35 8.84
C GLY A 237 -4.11 19.53 9.40
N GLU A 238 -4.79 18.74 8.57
CA GLU A 238 -5.84 17.81 8.99
C GLU A 238 -5.35 16.37 9.09
N LEU A 239 -6.06 15.57 9.89
CA LEU A 239 -5.85 14.13 10.06
C LEU A 239 -6.97 13.35 9.38
N ALA A 240 -6.61 12.44 8.46
CA ALA A 240 -7.56 11.53 7.83
C ALA A 240 -7.27 10.06 8.19
N VAL A 241 -8.35 9.28 8.33
CA VAL A 241 -8.28 7.82 8.39
C VAL A 241 -9.12 7.20 7.28
N GLY A 242 -8.66 6.09 6.71
CA GLY A 242 -9.38 5.43 5.63
C GLY A 242 -9.31 3.91 5.72
N THR A 243 -10.31 3.21 5.18
CA THR A 243 -10.30 1.74 5.13
C THR A 243 -9.49 1.17 3.97
N ASP A 244 -8.71 2.00 3.30
CA ASP A 244 -7.72 1.61 2.30
C ASP A 244 -6.30 1.94 2.78
N SER A 245 -5.36 1.05 2.50
CA SER A 245 -3.95 1.21 2.90
C SER A 245 -3.27 2.42 2.26
N HIS A 246 -3.66 2.80 1.02
CA HIS A 246 -3.11 3.95 0.30
C HIS A 246 -3.73 5.31 0.72
N THR A 247 -4.46 5.35 1.82
CA THR A 247 -4.94 6.60 2.43
C THR A 247 -3.80 7.60 2.71
N THR A 248 -2.56 7.13 2.86
CA THR A 248 -1.34 7.96 2.95
C THR A 248 -1.22 9.00 1.83
N SER A 249 -1.90 8.80 0.70
CA SER A 249 -1.88 9.67 -0.49
C SER A 249 -2.22 11.14 -0.20
N TYR A 250 -3.06 11.42 0.81
CA TYR A 250 -3.50 12.81 1.09
C TYR A 250 -2.37 13.68 1.65
N GLY A 251 -1.27 13.08 2.05
CA GLY A 251 -0.05 13.81 2.42
C GLY A 251 0.54 14.65 1.29
N CYS A 252 0.14 14.42 0.03
CA CYS A 252 0.49 15.28 -1.10
C CYS A 252 0.01 16.74 -0.93
N LEU A 253 -0.98 16.96 -0.06
CA LEU A 253 -1.52 18.28 0.30
C LEU A 253 -0.98 18.81 1.64
N GLY A 254 -0.11 18.09 2.34
CA GLY A 254 0.35 18.48 3.69
C GLY A 254 -0.62 18.07 4.81
N ALA A 255 -1.49 17.10 4.58
CA ALA A 255 -2.32 16.45 5.59
C ALA A 255 -1.63 15.17 6.09
N LEU A 256 -1.91 14.73 7.30
CA LEU A 256 -1.56 13.38 7.74
C LEU A 256 -2.71 12.42 7.49
N SER A 257 -2.41 11.29 6.89
CA SER A 257 -3.45 10.33 6.53
C SER A 257 -2.93 8.89 6.58
N THR A 258 -3.78 7.97 7.04
CA THR A 258 -3.38 6.57 7.25
C THR A 258 -4.51 5.59 7.03
N GLY A 259 -4.14 4.38 6.57
CA GLY A 259 -5.06 3.25 6.51
C GLY A 259 -5.35 2.65 7.89
N ILE A 260 -6.59 2.22 8.10
CA ILE A 260 -7.06 1.52 9.30
C ILE A 260 -7.99 0.36 8.92
N GLY A 261 -8.19 -0.59 9.84
CA GLY A 261 -9.09 -1.72 9.65
C GLY A 261 -10.57 -1.33 9.69
N ALA A 262 -11.43 -2.18 9.13
CA ALA A 262 -12.88 -1.94 9.13
C ALA A 262 -13.49 -1.89 10.54
N THR A 263 -12.97 -2.65 11.48
CA THR A 263 -13.40 -2.63 12.89
C THR A 263 -13.03 -1.31 13.58
N GLU A 264 -11.82 -0.80 13.32
CA GLU A 264 -11.36 0.50 13.81
C GLU A 264 -12.20 1.63 13.19
N MET A 265 -12.49 1.55 11.90
CA MET A 265 -13.36 2.52 11.22
C MET A 265 -14.78 2.52 11.80
N ALA A 266 -15.33 1.36 12.13
CA ALA A 266 -16.63 1.26 12.80
C ALA A 266 -16.62 1.94 14.19
N ALA A 267 -15.53 1.79 14.94
CA ALA A 267 -15.34 2.50 16.20
C ALA A 267 -15.22 4.02 15.99
N VAL A 268 -14.54 4.48 14.94
CA VAL A 268 -14.49 5.90 14.54
C VAL A 268 -15.89 6.41 14.21
N TRP A 269 -16.68 5.67 13.42
CA TRP A 269 -18.05 6.07 13.11
C TRP A 269 -18.94 6.16 14.33
N ALA A 270 -18.72 5.27 15.33
CA ALA A 270 -19.49 5.23 16.56
C ALA A 270 -19.09 6.33 17.56
N THR A 271 -17.80 6.61 17.71
CA THR A 271 -17.25 7.40 18.81
C THR A 271 -16.56 8.69 18.37
N GLY A 272 -16.17 8.81 17.09
CA GLY A 272 -15.35 9.89 16.58
C GLY A 272 -13.88 9.81 16.98
N LYS A 273 -13.43 8.70 17.59
CA LYS A 273 -12.08 8.60 18.15
C LYS A 273 -11.37 7.34 17.69
N ILE A 274 -10.05 7.47 17.59
CA ILE A 274 -9.14 6.36 17.35
C ILE A 274 -7.87 6.58 18.18
N TRP A 275 -7.30 5.50 18.71
CA TRP A 275 -5.97 5.55 19.31
C TRP A 275 -4.90 5.33 18.24
N LEU A 276 -3.85 6.12 18.30
CA LEU A 276 -2.68 5.99 17.44
C LEU A 276 -1.42 6.08 18.28
N LYS A 277 -0.44 5.23 17.97
CA LYS A 277 0.91 5.41 18.50
C LYS A 277 1.60 6.49 17.70
N VAL A 278 2.20 7.45 18.36
CA VAL A 278 3.01 8.50 17.71
C VAL A 278 4.23 7.85 17.06
N PRO A 279 4.36 7.90 15.71
CA PRO A 279 5.47 7.24 15.03
C PRO A 279 6.75 8.06 15.14
N GLU A 280 7.88 7.38 14.99
CA GLU A 280 9.13 8.00 14.59
C GLU A 280 8.97 8.61 13.19
N SER A 281 9.73 9.67 12.92
CA SER A 281 9.73 10.30 11.59
C SER A 281 11.06 10.10 10.89
N ILE A 282 11.00 9.84 9.59
CA ILE A 282 12.16 9.87 8.69
C ILE A 282 12.01 10.99 7.67
N LYS A 283 13.13 11.60 7.32
CA LYS A 283 13.20 12.67 6.34
C LYS A 283 13.86 12.14 5.08
N ILE A 284 13.20 12.33 3.95
CA ILE A 284 13.72 11.97 2.62
C ILE A 284 13.90 13.26 1.82
N VAL A 285 15.15 13.56 1.47
CA VAL A 285 15.52 14.72 0.65
C VAL A 285 15.83 14.22 -0.76
N ILE A 286 15.09 14.73 -1.76
CA ILE A 286 15.29 14.37 -3.16
C ILE A 286 15.87 15.56 -3.88
N ARG A 287 17.08 15.38 -4.44
CA ARG A 287 17.86 16.41 -5.15
C ARG A 287 18.03 16.06 -6.61
N GLY A 288 18.43 17.06 -7.36
CA GLY A 288 18.73 16.94 -8.78
C GLY A 288 17.49 17.10 -9.67
N GLN A 289 17.72 17.22 -10.95
CA GLN A 289 16.67 17.30 -11.95
C GLN A 289 16.38 15.90 -12.50
N MET A 290 15.11 15.48 -12.47
CA MET A 290 14.71 14.22 -13.10
C MET A 290 15.07 14.23 -14.60
N PRO A 291 15.78 13.20 -15.11
CA PRO A 291 16.08 13.07 -16.54
C PRO A 291 14.81 12.95 -17.39
N LYS A 292 14.94 13.21 -18.67
CA LYS A 292 13.85 12.97 -19.64
C LYS A 292 13.42 11.50 -19.58
N GLY A 293 12.12 11.24 -19.51
CA GLY A 293 11.56 9.89 -19.43
C GLY A 293 11.48 9.32 -18.02
N VAL A 294 11.96 10.05 -17.00
CA VAL A 294 11.85 9.72 -15.57
C VAL A 294 10.75 10.56 -14.94
N TYR A 295 9.92 9.95 -14.12
CA TYR A 295 8.76 10.55 -13.44
C TYR A 295 8.76 10.20 -11.95
N ALA A 296 7.87 10.80 -11.18
CA ALA A 296 7.75 10.54 -9.74
C ALA A 296 7.57 9.05 -9.40
N LYS A 297 6.94 8.27 -10.28
CA LYS A 297 6.82 6.82 -10.13
C LYS A 297 8.20 6.13 -10.12
N ASP A 298 9.08 6.53 -11.01
CA ASP A 298 10.44 5.97 -11.09
C ASP A 298 11.24 6.34 -9.84
N VAL A 299 11.09 7.59 -9.37
CA VAL A 299 11.76 8.06 -8.15
C VAL A 299 11.32 7.28 -6.92
N ILE A 300 10.01 7.08 -6.73
CA ILE A 300 9.55 6.36 -5.54
C ILE A 300 9.84 4.86 -5.63
N LEU A 301 9.81 4.23 -6.81
CA LEU A 301 10.25 2.85 -6.99
C LEU A 301 11.73 2.71 -6.64
N TYR A 302 12.59 3.61 -7.10
CA TYR A 302 14.00 3.64 -6.72
C TYR A 302 14.17 3.71 -5.20
N ILE A 303 13.49 4.65 -4.53
CA ILE A 303 13.53 4.79 -3.06
C ILE A 303 13.06 3.50 -2.37
N ILE A 304 11.99 2.85 -2.85
CA ILE A 304 11.50 1.58 -2.30
C ILE A 304 12.52 0.46 -2.52
N GLY A 305 13.16 0.40 -3.69
CA GLY A 305 14.23 -0.56 -3.97
C GLY A 305 15.39 -0.44 -2.99
N GLU A 306 15.77 0.80 -2.65
CA GLU A 306 16.87 1.09 -1.72
C GLU A 306 16.48 0.85 -0.25
N LEU A 307 15.28 1.29 0.17
CA LEU A 307 14.84 1.22 1.57
C LEU A 307 14.13 -0.08 1.93
N THR A 308 13.72 -0.87 0.94
CA THR A 308 12.89 -2.08 1.01
C THR A 308 11.47 -1.85 1.50
N VAL A 309 10.64 -2.89 1.46
CA VAL A 309 9.24 -2.85 1.95
C VAL A 309 9.11 -2.60 3.45
N GLU A 310 10.18 -2.69 4.22
CA GLU A 310 10.22 -2.46 5.67
C GLU A 310 10.89 -1.14 6.07
N GLY A 311 11.44 -0.39 5.10
CA GLY A 311 12.29 0.79 5.34
C GLY A 311 11.62 1.90 6.16
N ALA A 312 10.30 2.01 6.13
CA ALA A 312 9.52 2.98 6.88
C ALA A 312 8.44 2.34 7.78
N SER A 313 8.61 1.07 8.19
CA SER A 313 7.61 0.34 8.98
C SER A 313 7.11 1.11 10.19
N TYR A 314 5.81 1.49 10.14
CA TYR A 314 5.12 2.31 11.13
C TYR A 314 5.74 3.71 11.37
N LYS A 315 6.44 4.30 10.40
CA LYS A 315 7.06 5.62 10.52
C LYS A 315 6.29 6.68 9.74
N SER A 316 6.51 7.94 10.10
CA SER A 316 6.08 9.08 9.30
C SER A 316 7.20 9.47 8.33
N VAL A 317 6.90 9.54 7.04
CA VAL A 317 7.86 9.95 6.02
C VAL A 317 7.57 11.40 5.61
N GLU A 318 8.57 12.27 5.72
CA GLU A 318 8.48 13.65 5.25
C GLU A 318 9.41 13.86 4.05
N TYR A 319 8.85 14.32 2.92
CA TYR A 319 9.58 14.54 1.67
C TYR A 319 9.99 15.99 1.50
N TYR A 320 11.25 16.21 1.22
CA TYR A 320 11.88 17.50 1.03
C TYR A 320 12.79 17.51 -0.22
N GLY A 321 13.38 18.64 -0.49
CA GLY A 321 14.36 18.82 -1.56
C GLY A 321 13.81 19.59 -2.76
N GLU A 322 14.74 20.03 -3.61
CA GLU A 322 14.40 20.88 -4.77
C GLU A 322 13.57 20.14 -5.82
N THR A 323 13.77 18.83 -5.95
CA THR A 323 13.01 17.98 -6.87
C THR A 323 11.55 17.92 -6.43
N VAL A 324 11.28 17.64 -5.14
CA VAL A 324 9.92 17.63 -4.56
C VAL A 324 9.26 19.00 -4.67
N GLY A 325 10.03 20.08 -4.45
CA GLY A 325 9.55 21.47 -4.59
C GLY A 325 9.12 21.88 -6.01
N LYS A 326 9.51 21.09 -7.03
CA LYS A 326 9.09 21.28 -8.44
C LYS A 326 7.96 20.33 -8.85
N MET A 327 7.71 19.24 -8.11
CA MET A 327 6.69 18.26 -8.43
C MET A 327 5.27 18.84 -8.36
N SER A 328 4.44 18.49 -9.33
CA SER A 328 3.00 18.74 -9.33
C SER A 328 2.31 17.99 -8.18
N ILE A 329 1.05 18.33 -7.86
CA ILE A 329 0.27 17.56 -6.87
C ILE A 329 0.09 16.10 -7.32
N SER A 330 -0.04 15.85 -8.61
CA SER A 330 -0.08 14.48 -9.15
C SER A 330 1.17 13.67 -8.80
N GLU A 331 2.34 14.25 -8.99
CA GLU A 331 3.62 13.60 -8.68
C GLU A 331 3.81 13.39 -7.18
N ARG A 332 3.48 14.39 -6.34
CA ARG A 332 3.51 14.26 -4.87
C ARG A 332 2.54 13.20 -4.38
N PHE A 333 1.38 13.10 -5.02
CA PHE A 333 0.40 12.05 -4.72
C PHE A 333 1.02 10.67 -4.95
N THR A 334 1.72 10.47 -6.06
CA THR A 334 2.42 9.20 -6.35
C THR A 334 3.48 8.87 -5.30
N LEU A 335 4.27 9.86 -4.83
CA LEU A 335 5.22 9.66 -3.73
C LEU A 335 4.51 9.18 -2.45
N CYS A 336 3.49 9.93 -2.00
CA CYS A 336 2.78 9.62 -0.76
C CYS A 336 1.99 8.31 -0.85
N ASN A 337 1.42 7.99 -2.02
CA ASN A 337 0.69 6.75 -2.27
C ASN A 337 1.60 5.53 -2.09
N LEU A 338 2.73 5.50 -2.79
CA LEU A 338 3.65 4.36 -2.75
C LEU A 338 4.51 4.28 -1.49
N SER A 339 4.56 5.32 -0.67
CA SER A 339 5.21 5.25 0.65
C SER A 339 4.61 4.16 1.54
N MET A 340 3.35 3.80 1.33
CA MET A 340 2.72 2.66 2.00
C MET A 340 3.46 1.35 1.70
N GLU A 341 4.04 1.20 0.52
CA GLU A 341 4.72 -0.03 0.11
C GLU A 341 6.11 -0.22 0.76
N MET A 342 6.62 0.79 1.45
CA MET A 342 7.78 0.64 2.38
C MET A 342 7.35 0.68 3.85
N GLY A 343 6.06 0.46 4.14
CA GLY A 343 5.52 0.33 5.50
C GLY A 343 5.17 1.64 6.19
N ALA A 344 5.18 2.79 5.49
CA ALA A 344 4.91 4.08 6.11
C ALA A 344 3.50 4.18 6.72
N LYS A 345 3.43 4.66 7.97
CA LYS A 345 2.17 5.00 8.65
C LYS A 345 1.59 6.29 8.11
N PHE A 346 2.45 7.28 7.89
CA PHE A 346 2.13 8.55 7.23
C PHE A 346 3.19 8.85 6.18
N ALA A 347 2.80 9.58 5.14
CA ALA A 347 3.72 10.13 4.16
C ALA A 347 3.24 11.53 3.81
N VAL A 348 4.12 12.52 3.82
CA VAL A 348 3.71 13.91 3.67
C VAL A 348 4.75 14.73 2.91
N VAL A 349 4.25 15.60 2.03
CA VAL A 349 4.99 16.71 1.44
C VAL A 349 4.53 17.99 2.14
N PRO A 350 5.40 18.75 2.80
CA PRO A 350 5.02 19.98 3.46
C PRO A 350 4.34 20.97 2.51
N PHE A 351 3.38 21.70 3.04
CA PHE A 351 2.65 22.74 2.29
C PHE A 351 3.58 23.78 1.67
N ASP A 352 3.32 24.13 0.41
CA ASP A 352 4.08 25.14 -0.33
C ASP A 352 3.21 25.90 -1.36
N LYS A 353 3.87 26.69 -2.22
CA LYS A 353 3.21 27.47 -3.29
C LYS A 353 2.44 26.60 -4.30
N ILE A 354 2.88 25.35 -4.55
CA ILE A 354 2.22 24.42 -5.49
C ILE A 354 0.93 23.91 -4.85
N THR A 355 0.99 23.49 -3.59
CA THR A 355 -0.19 23.08 -2.82
C THR A 355 -1.19 24.22 -2.68
N LYS A 356 -0.69 25.43 -2.37
CA LYS A 356 -1.54 26.64 -2.30
C LYS A 356 -2.29 26.89 -3.61
N ARG A 357 -1.60 26.81 -4.75
CA ARG A 357 -2.21 27.00 -6.09
C ARG A 357 -3.28 25.95 -6.37
N TYR A 358 -3.00 24.69 -6.06
CA TYR A 358 -3.97 23.61 -6.25
C TYR A 358 -5.23 23.87 -5.40
N LEU A 359 -5.06 24.13 -4.11
CA LEU A 359 -6.18 24.34 -3.19
C LEU A 359 -7.00 25.57 -3.55
N SER A 360 -6.41 26.66 -4.06
CA SER A 360 -7.17 27.84 -4.49
C SER A 360 -8.13 27.54 -5.65
N SER A 361 -7.97 26.42 -6.36
CA SER A 361 -8.88 25.99 -7.43
C SER A 361 -9.96 25.01 -6.98
N VAL A 362 -9.82 24.37 -5.80
CA VAL A 362 -10.72 23.28 -5.38
C VAL A 362 -11.30 23.47 -3.97
N ALA A 363 -10.63 24.22 -3.09
CA ALA A 363 -11.02 24.39 -1.69
C ALA A 363 -11.53 25.81 -1.40
N SER A 364 -12.68 25.91 -0.74
CA SER A 364 -13.19 27.17 -0.18
C SER A 364 -12.95 27.30 1.33
N GLN A 365 -12.56 26.20 1.99
CA GLN A 365 -12.37 26.15 3.45
C GLN A 365 -11.01 26.70 3.87
N LYS A 366 -11.00 27.37 5.04
CA LYS A 366 -9.75 27.78 5.69
C LYS A 366 -8.93 26.54 6.06
N HIS A 367 -7.62 26.65 5.97
CA HIS A 367 -6.68 25.61 6.36
C HIS A 367 -5.48 26.23 7.06
N GLU A 368 -4.92 25.49 8.00
CA GLU A 368 -3.78 25.89 8.80
C GLU A 368 -2.65 24.87 8.58
N PRO A 369 -1.75 25.14 7.63
CA PRO A 369 -0.63 24.24 7.35
C PRO A 369 0.25 24.04 8.58
N LEU A 370 0.60 22.78 8.82
CA LEU A 370 1.50 22.40 9.89
C LEU A 370 2.87 22.05 9.31
N PHE A 371 3.92 22.36 10.03
CA PHE A 371 5.29 22.09 9.64
C PHE A 371 6.07 21.47 10.81
N SER A 372 7.04 20.64 10.50
CA SER A 372 8.04 20.22 11.48
C SER A 372 8.80 21.43 12.00
N ASP A 373 9.14 21.42 13.27
CA ASP A 373 9.93 22.48 13.88
C ASP A 373 11.32 22.58 13.22
N ARG A 374 11.95 23.75 13.28
CA ARG A 374 13.28 23.94 12.70
C ARG A 374 14.33 23.01 13.30
N GLY A 375 14.16 22.63 14.57
CA GLY A 375 14.98 21.69 15.31
C GLY A 375 14.41 20.26 15.37
N ALA A 376 13.41 19.93 14.55
CA ALA A 376 12.75 18.62 14.59
C ALA A 376 13.76 17.47 14.49
N ILE A 377 13.56 16.45 15.33
CA ILE A 377 14.45 15.29 15.39
C ILE A 377 13.82 14.18 14.54
N PHE A 378 14.51 13.84 13.46
CA PHE A 378 14.19 12.69 12.62
C PHE A 378 15.04 11.49 13.04
N GLU A 379 14.47 10.29 13.10
CA GLU A 379 15.23 9.07 13.38
C GLU A 379 16.33 8.85 12.34
N LYS A 380 15.98 9.11 11.05
CA LYS A 380 16.90 9.02 9.92
C LYS A 380 16.62 10.13 8.91
N GLU A 381 17.66 10.59 8.27
CA GLU A 381 17.58 11.48 7.11
C GLU A 381 18.27 10.78 5.93
N TYR A 382 17.53 10.59 4.83
CA TYR A 382 18.05 10.04 3.58
C TYR A 382 18.12 11.14 2.53
N GLU A 383 19.15 11.11 1.72
CA GLU A 383 19.30 12.01 0.57
C GLU A 383 19.49 11.18 -0.69
N PHE A 384 18.67 11.44 -1.71
CA PHE A 384 18.71 10.78 -3.01
C PHE A 384 18.94 11.79 -4.12
N ASP A 385 19.99 11.59 -4.91
CA ASP A 385 20.22 12.35 -6.15
C ASP A 385 19.63 11.58 -7.34
N VAL A 386 18.63 12.19 -7.98
CA VAL A 386 17.93 11.60 -9.13
C VAL A 386 18.44 12.09 -10.49
N SER A 387 19.54 12.85 -10.53
CA SER A 387 20.06 13.48 -11.76
C SER A 387 20.47 12.48 -12.85
N ARG A 388 20.78 11.24 -12.46
CA ARG A 388 21.21 10.16 -13.35
C ARG A 388 20.28 8.95 -13.33
N LEU A 389 19.09 9.10 -12.69
CA LEU A 389 18.15 8.00 -12.57
C LEU A 389 17.65 7.55 -13.94
N GLU A 390 17.62 6.25 -14.17
CA GLU A 390 16.90 5.65 -15.29
C GLU A 390 15.44 5.36 -14.92
N PRO A 391 14.53 5.16 -15.89
CA PRO A 391 13.21 4.61 -15.59
C PRO A 391 13.31 3.30 -14.83
N GLN A 392 12.47 3.11 -13.81
CA GLN A 392 12.55 2.01 -12.85
C GLN A 392 11.40 1.02 -13.02
N ILE A 393 11.70 -0.25 -12.81
CA ILE A 393 10.74 -1.36 -12.87
C ILE A 393 10.77 -2.13 -11.56
N ALA A 394 9.63 -2.22 -10.87
CA ALA A 394 9.50 -3.21 -9.80
C ALA A 394 9.10 -4.56 -10.40
N CYS A 395 10.01 -5.51 -10.34
CA CYS A 395 9.84 -6.85 -10.87
C CYS A 395 8.98 -7.73 -9.94
N PRO A 396 8.29 -8.77 -10.46
CA PRO A 396 7.55 -9.71 -9.62
C PRO A 396 8.44 -10.40 -8.58
N HIS A 397 7.98 -10.72 -7.39
CA HIS A 397 6.62 -10.57 -6.84
C HIS A 397 6.65 -9.65 -5.63
N ASN A 398 7.60 -8.71 -5.57
CA ASN A 398 7.77 -7.74 -4.49
C ASN A 398 8.00 -6.35 -5.07
N VAL A 399 7.45 -5.32 -4.40
CA VAL A 399 7.56 -3.93 -4.88
C VAL A 399 8.99 -3.39 -4.77
N ASP A 400 9.78 -3.92 -3.85
CA ASP A 400 11.19 -3.56 -3.64
C ASP A 400 12.18 -4.34 -4.53
N ASN A 401 11.70 -5.28 -5.36
CA ASN A 401 12.52 -5.91 -6.39
C ASN A 401 12.70 -4.96 -7.60
N VAL A 402 13.30 -3.82 -7.35
CA VAL A 402 13.42 -2.74 -8.33
C VAL A 402 14.70 -2.87 -9.14
N LYS A 403 14.58 -2.64 -10.45
CA LYS A 403 15.69 -2.62 -11.42
C LYS A 403 15.53 -1.47 -12.40
N PRO A 404 16.64 -0.91 -12.91
CA PRO A 404 16.58 0.00 -14.04
C PRO A 404 15.98 -0.70 -15.28
N VAL A 405 15.26 0.06 -16.09
CA VAL A 405 14.60 -0.49 -17.30
C VAL A 405 15.60 -1.17 -18.24
N SER A 406 16.85 -0.71 -18.28
CA SER A 406 17.93 -1.28 -19.09
C SER A 406 18.21 -2.75 -18.78
N GLU A 407 17.95 -3.23 -17.55
CA GLU A 407 18.18 -4.61 -17.15
C GLU A 407 17.02 -5.56 -17.49
N VAL A 408 15.81 -5.03 -17.71
CA VAL A 408 14.59 -5.85 -17.88
C VAL A 408 13.91 -5.65 -19.23
N LYS A 409 14.40 -4.72 -20.07
CA LYS A 409 13.92 -4.49 -21.44
C LYS A 409 13.94 -5.79 -22.26
N GLY A 410 12.95 -5.95 -23.17
CA GLY A 410 12.80 -7.17 -23.98
C GLY A 410 11.94 -8.25 -23.33
N THR A 411 11.53 -8.09 -22.06
CA THR A 411 10.58 -9.01 -21.41
C THR A 411 9.20 -8.83 -22.06
N ARG A 412 8.68 -9.88 -22.71
CA ARG A 412 7.33 -9.87 -23.32
C ARG A 412 6.25 -9.69 -22.28
N VAL A 413 5.20 -8.96 -22.64
CA VAL A 413 4.02 -8.74 -21.83
C VAL A 413 2.74 -9.01 -22.63
N ASP A 414 1.72 -9.53 -21.95
CA ASP A 414 0.40 -9.83 -22.52
C ASP A 414 -0.60 -8.72 -22.24
N GLN A 415 -0.36 -7.95 -21.19
CA GLN A 415 -1.26 -6.87 -20.77
C GLN A 415 -0.47 -5.66 -20.28
N VAL A 416 -0.98 -4.46 -20.58
CA VAL A 416 -0.52 -3.20 -20.00
C VAL A 416 -1.69 -2.51 -19.31
N VAL A 417 -1.51 -2.09 -18.05
CA VAL A 417 -2.52 -1.36 -17.29
C VAL A 417 -1.99 0.02 -16.93
N LEU A 418 -2.62 1.06 -17.47
CA LEU A 418 -2.30 2.45 -17.17
C LEU A 418 -3.44 3.09 -16.40
N GLY A 419 -3.18 3.52 -15.16
CA GLY A 419 -4.18 4.14 -14.32
C GLY A 419 -4.04 3.79 -12.85
N SER A 420 -5.16 3.55 -12.18
CA SER A 420 -5.33 3.36 -10.74
C SER A 420 -5.10 4.64 -9.91
N CYS A 421 -5.15 4.52 -8.57
CA CYS A 421 -4.88 5.65 -7.68
C CYS A 421 -3.47 6.21 -7.85
N THR A 422 -2.51 5.37 -8.24
CA THR A 422 -1.11 5.76 -8.36
C THR A 422 -0.86 6.67 -9.56
N ASN A 423 -1.35 6.29 -10.76
CA ASN A 423 -1.04 6.98 -12.04
C ASN A 423 -2.23 6.99 -13.02
N GLY A 424 -3.40 7.42 -12.56
CA GLY A 424 -4.60 7.59 -13.40
C GLY A 424 -5.04 9.06 -13.56
N ARG A 425 -4.17 10.02 -13.22
CA ARG A 425 -4.46 11.46 -13.30
C ARG A 425 -4.20 12.00 -14.71
N LEU A 426 -4.62 13.24 -14.93
CA LEU A 426 -4.56 13.85 -16.26
C LEU A 426 -3.15 13.92 -16.83
N ASP A 427 -2.16 14.20 -15.99
CA ASP A 427 -0.74 14.27 -16.35
C ASP A 427 -0.22 12.90 -16.82
N ASP A 428 -0.61 11.83 -16.11
CA ASP A 428 -0.26 10.44 -16.45
C ASP A 428 -0.83 10.05 -17.83
N LEU A 429 -2.11 10.40 -18.05
CA LEU A 429 -2.80 10.15 -19.33
C LEU A 429 -2.19 10.98 -20.47
N GLU A 430 -1.77 12.22 -20.19
CA GLU A 430 -1.12 13.08 -21.17
C GLU A 430 0.20 12.46 -21.67
N VAL A 431 1.04 11.97 -20.74
CA VAL A 431 2.32 11.33 -21.09
C VAL A 431 2.08 10.15 -22.03
N ALA A 432 1.16 9.26 -21.68
CA ALA A 432 0.85 8.09 -22.50
C ALA A 432 0.20 8.46 -23.84
N ALA A 433 -0.72 9.42 -23.85
CA ALA A 433 -1.38 9.87 -25.09
C ALA A 433 -0.38 10.49 -26.08
N LYS A 434 0.58 11.29 -25.59
CA LYS A 434 1.64 11.85 -26.44
C LYS A 434 2.50 10.75 -27.10
N MET A 435 2.80 9.68 -26.38
CA MET A 435 3.61 8.57 -26.89
C MET A 435 2.84 7.68 -27.86
N LEU A 436 1.54 7.46 -27.62
CA LEU A 436 0.68 6.61 -28.45
C LEU A 436 0.12 7.31 -29.68
N LYS A 437 0.24 8.64 -29.77
CA LYS A 437 -0.28 9.42 -30.91
C LYS A 437 0.29 8.93 -32.22
N GLY A 438 -0.58 8.49 -33.15
CA GLY A 438 -0.21 7.95 -34.46
C GLY A 438 0.44 6.56 -34.41
N LYS A 439 0.46 5.90 -33.26
CA LYS A 439 0.99 4.54 -33.08
C LYS A 439 -0.13 3.56 -32.69
N LYS A 440 0.16 2.28 -32.78
CA LYS A 440 -0.75 1.21 -32.37
C LYS A 440 -0.17 0.44 -31.19
N VAL A 441 -1.05 -0.05 -30.33
CA VAL A 441 -0.72 -1.07 -29.33
C VAL A 441 -0.33 -2.35 -30.09
N HIS A 442 0.68 -3.04 -29.60
CA HIS A 442 1.13 -4.31 -30.18
C HIS A 442 -0.03 -5.32 -30.23
N PRO A 443 -0.22 -6.07 -31.33
CA PRO A 443 -1.38 -6.97 -31.50
C PRO A 443 -1.52 -8.01 -30.39
N ASP A 444 -0.42 -8.45 -29.79
CA ASP A 444 -0.43 -9.44 -28.70
C ASP A 444 -0.65 -8.81 -27.31
N VAL A 445 -0.85 -7.49 -27.21
CA VAL A 445 -1.00 -6.78 -25.94
C VAL A 445 -2.38 -6.21 -25.75
N ARG A 446 -3.00 -6.48 -24.63
CA ARG A 446 -4.21 -5.81 -24.16
C ARG A 446 -3.82 -4.57 -23.35
N MET A 447 -4.04 -3.37 -23.88
CA MET A 447 -3.81 -2.14 -23.12
C MET A 447 -5.11 -1.64 -22.48
N LEU A 448 -5.12 -1.51 -21.15
CA LEU A 448 -6.24 -1.03 -20.36
C LEU A 448 -5.94 0.35 -19.79
N ILE A 449 -6.83 1.32 -20.00
CA ILE A 449 -6.70 2.69 -19.51
C ILE A 449 -7.77 2.96 -18.46
N LEU A 450 -7.34 3.40 -17.27
CA LEU A 450 -8.22 3.69 -16.13
C LEU A 450 -8.01 5.14 -15.67
N PRO A 451 -8.79 6.11 -16.16
CA PRO A 451 -8.80 7.45 -15.61
C PRO A 451 -9.24 7.42 -14.13
N ALA A 452 -8.58 8.18 -13.26
CA ALA A 452 -8.83 8.07 -11.83
C ALA A 452 -10.23 8.55 -11.40
N THR A 453 -10.80 9.56 -12.09
CA THR A 453 -12.13 10.08 -11.78
C THR A 453 -12.91 10.47 -13.04
N ARG A 454 -14.21 10.65 -12.88
CA ARG A 454 -15.09 11.19 -13.91
C ARG A 454 -14.63 12.57 -14.41
N THR A 455 -14.13 13.41 -13.51
CA THR A 455 -13.58 14.74 -13.85
C THR A 455 -12.38 14.60 -14.78
N ILE A 456 -11.44 13.73 -14.42
CA ILE A 456 -10.25 13.44 -15.24
C ILE A 456 -10.65 12.80 -16.56
N TYR A 457 -11.58 11.86 -16.55
CA TYR A 457 -12.13 11.24 -17.76
C TYR A 457 -12.67 12.30 -18.74
N ALA A 458 -13.50 13.23 -18.25
CA ALA A 458 -14.06 14.30 -19.06
C ALA A 458 -12.98 15.29 -19.56
N GLN A 459 -11.95 15.58 -18.75
CA GLN A 459 -10.82 16.41 -19.18
C GLN A 459 -9.99 15.71 -20.25
N ALA A 460 -9.68 14.43 -20.08
CA ALA A 460 -8.95 13.62 -21.07
C ALA A 460 -9.73 13.52 -22.39
N MET A 461 -11.05 13.41 -22.33
CA MET A 461 -11.91 13.43 -23.53
C MET A 461 -11.81 14.78 -24.25
N ARG A 462 -11.96 15.91 -23.54
CA ARG A 462 -11.85 17.25 -24.13
C ARG A 462 -10.48 17.54 -24.74
N LYS A 463 -9.41 16.97 -24.17
CA LYS A 463 -8.03 17.10 -24.68
C LYS A 463 -7.72 16.12 -25.81
N GLY A 464 -8.66 15.25 -26.18
CA GLY A 464 -8.48 14.24 -27.24
C GLY A 464 -7.65 13.03 -26.85
N TYR A 465 -7.24 12.89 -25.58
CA TYR A 465 -6.44 11.74 -25.12
C TYR A 465 -7.18 10.43 -25.25
N LEU A 466 -8.48 10.39 -24.91
CA LEU A 466 -9.29 9.19 -25.07
C LEU A 466 -9.42 8.77 -26.53
N LYS A 467 -9.56 9.73 -27.46
CA LYS A 467 -9.54 9.46 -28.91
C LYS A 467 -8.22 8.80 -29.32
N THR A 468 -7.10 9.34 -28.85
CA THR A 468 -5.77 8.77 -29.13
C THR A 468 -5.66 7.34 -28.63
N PHE A 469 -6.14 7.04 -27.43
CA PHE A 469 -6.12 5.68 -26.86
C PHE A 469 -6.97 4.71 -27.68
N LEU A 470 -8.18 5.10 -28.06
CA LEU A 470 -9.06 4.28 -28.92
C LEU A 470 -8.42 4.04 -30.30
N GLU A 471 -7.89 5.09 -30.93
CA GLU A 471 -7.19 4.99 -32.21
C GLU A 471 -5.95 4.08 -32.13
N ALA A 472 -5.27 4.07 -30.96
CA ALA A 472 -4.14 3.17 -30.72
C ALA A 472 -4.57 1.71 -30.50
N GLY A 473 -5.84 1.42 -30.23
CA GLY A 473 -6.36 0.09 -29.94
C GLY A 473 -6.44 -0.26 -28.45
N ALA A 474 -6.34 0.74 -27.56
CA ALA A 474 -6.50 0.53 -26.13
C ALA A 474 -7.97 0.47 -25.69
N VAL A 475 -8.26 -0.25 -24.62
CA VAL A 475 -9.58 -0.34 -23.98
C VAL A 475 -9.65 0.68 -22.84
N ILE A 476 -10.66 1.54 -22.85
CA ILE A 476 -10.88 2.53 -21.79
C ILE A 476 -11.91 1.97 -20.81
N LEU A 477 -11.54 1.84 -19.55
CA LEU A 477 -12.39 1.32 -18.50
C LEU A 477 -13.10 2.46 -17.73
N ASN A 478 -14.09 2.09 -16.92
CA ASN A 478 -14.74 3.00 -15.98
C ASN A 478 -13.74 3.55 -14.96
N PRO A 479 -13.84 4.83 -14.55
CA PRO A 479 -13.05 5.35 -13.44
C PRO A 479 -13.23 4.53 -12.17
N GLY A 480 -12.12 3.98 -11.66
CA GLY A 480 -12.12 3.08 -10.52
C GLY A 480 -10.81 2.30 -10.42
N CYS A 481 -10.74 1.35 -9.48
CA CYS A 481 -9.54 0.54 -9.27
C CYS A 481 -9.28 -0.51 -10.36
N GLY A 482 -10.31 -0.95 -11.09
CA GLY A 482 -10.18 -1.93 -12.18
C GLY A 482 -9.46 -3.22 -11.76
N PRO A 483 -8.47 -3.69 -12.54
CA PRO A 483 -7.75 -4.92 -12.25
C PRO A 483 -6.77 -4.81 -11.08
N CYS A 484 -6.49 -3.60 -10.55
CA CYS A 484 -5.45 -3.35 -9.55
C CYS A 484 -5.52 -4.27 -8.32
N LEU A 485 -6.73 -4.68 -7.91
CA LEU A 485 -6.92 -5.56 -6.76
C LEU A 485 -7.31 -7.01 -7.14
N GLY A 486 -7.37 -7.33 -8.43
CA GLY A 486 -7.70 -8.68 -8.89
C GLY A 486 -9.17 -9.10 -8.72
N ALA A 487 -10.08 -8.15 -8.54
CA ALA A 487 -11.48 -8.43 -8.23
C ALA A 487 -12.49 -7.76 -9.18
N HIS A 488 -12.01 -7.24 -10.31
CA HIS A 488 -12.83 -6.54 -11.29
C HIS A 488 -12.34 -6.83 -12.72
N GLN A 489 -12.58 -5.96 -13.68
CA GLN A 489 -12.22 -6.15 -15.09
C GLN A 489 -10.70 -6.22 -15.33
N GLY A 490 -10.25 -6.99 -16.33
CA GLY A 490 -8.85 -7.08 -16.73
C GLY A 490 -8.00 -8.00 -15.87
N ILE A 491 -8.58 -9.05 -15.33
CA ILE A 491 -7.92 -10.08 -14.53
C ILE A 491 -6.98 -10.92 -15.42
N MET A 492 -5.83 -11.29 -14.87
CA MET A 492 -4.78 -12.06 -15.52
C MET A 492 -5.01 -13.57 -15.42
N ALA A 493 -4.74 -14.29 -16.50
CA ALA A 493 -4.66 -15.75 -16.51
C ALA A 493 -3.31 -16.26 -16.02
N ALA A 494 -3.21 -17.57 -15.78
CA ALA A 494 -1.95 -18.24 -15.44
C ALA A 494 -0.91 -18.07 -16.56
N GLY A 495 0.32 -17.74 -16.19
CA GLY A 495 1.44 -17.55 -17.12
C GLY A 495 1.46 -16.20 -17.86
N GLU A 496 0.43 -15.37 -17.72
CA GLU A 496 0.43 -14.04 -18.33
C GLU A 496 1.30 -13.04 -17.57
N ARG A 497 1.88 -12.08 -18.30
CA ARG A 497 2.69 -10.97 -17.79
C ARG A 497 2.01 -9.64 -18.03
N CYS A 498 1.94 -8.83 -16.98
CA CYS A 498 1.39 -7.48 -17.04
C CYS A 498 2.43 -6.45 -16.64
N LEU A 499 2.53 -5.35 -17.39
CA LEU A 499 3.18 -4.14 -16.92
C LEU A 499 2.09 -3.14 -16.50
N ALA A 500 2.14 -2.69 -15.25
CA ALA A 500 1.11 -1.85 -14.66
C ALA A 500 1.67 -0.59 -14.00
N THR A 501 0.90 0.49 -14.04
CA THR A 501 1.21 1.69 -13.24
C THR A 501 0.58 1.66 -11.85
N THR A 502 0.03 0.52 -11.45
CA THR A 502 -0.56 0.28 -10.13
C THR A 502 0.48 0.28 -9.01
N ASN A 503 0.11 -0.14 -7.81
CA ASN A 503 0.96 0.00 -6.62
C ASN A 503 1.51 -1.31 -6.06
N ARG A 504 0.99 -2.47 -6.46
CA ARG A 504 1.39 -3.78 -5.91
C ARG A 504 1.51 -4.84 -6.97
N ASN A 505 2.47 -5.76 -6.78
CA ASN A 505 2.80 -6.82 -7.73
C ASN A 505 3.02 -8.20 -7.11
N PHE A 506 2.56 -8.44 -5.87
CA PHE A 506 2.68 -9.74 -5.24
C PHE A 506 1.81 -10.82 -5.95
N LYS A 507 2.11 -12.08 -5.69
CA LYS A 507 1.42 -13.24 -6.31
C LYS A 507 -0.10 -13.15 -6.16
N GLY A 508 -0.82 -13.30 -7.26
CA GLY A 508 -2.28 -13.27 -7.29
C GLY A 508 -2.88 -11.86 -7.20
N ARG A 509 -2.07 -10.79 -7.21
CA ARG A 509 -2.59 -9.42 -7.05
C ARG A 509 -3.56 -9.01 -8.14
N MET A 510 -3.34 -9.42 -9.38
CA MET A 510 -4.18 -9.04 -10.52
C MET A 510 -4.84 -10.24 -11.20
N GLY A 511 -5.06 -11.35 -10.47
CA GLY A 511 -5.69 -12.55 -10.99
C GLY A 511 -4.98 -13.82 -10.55
N SER A 512 -4.52 -14.65 -11.49
CA SER A 512 -3.84 -15.91 -11.19
C SER A 512 -2.58 -15.70 -10.35
N THR A 513 -2.32 -16.63 -9.42
CA THR A 513 -1.07 -16.69 -8.65
C THR A 513 0.15 -17.06 -9.51
N GLU A 514 -0.08 -17.55 -10.73
CA GLU A 514 0.96 -17.87 -11.71
C GLU A 514 1.21 -16.74 -12.71
N SER A 515 0.49 -15.61 -12.58
CA SER A 515 0.75 -14.41 -13.38
C SER A 515 1.83 -13.55 -12.75
N GLU A 516 2.52 -12.78 -13.59
CA GLU A 516 3.58 -11.86 -13.19
C GLU A 516 3.17 -10.41 -13.44
N VAL A 517 3.33 -9.56 -12.43
CA VAL A 517 3.03 -8.12 -12.54
C VAL A 517 4.31 -7.32 -12.33
N TYR A 518 4.64 -6.48 -13.31
CA TYR A 518 5.72 -5.50 -13.27
C TYR A 518 5.13 -4.11 -13.03
N LEU A 519 5.75 -3.31 -12.16
CA LEU A 519 5.29 -1.94 -11.92
C LEU A 519 6.24 -0.93 -12.56
N ALA A 520 5.67 0.07 -13.24
CA ALA A 520 6.45 1.10 -13.92
C ALA A 520 5.69 2.42 -14.03
N SER A 521 6.37 3.45 -14.57
CA SER A 521 5.79 4.76 -14.87
C SER A 521 4.86 4.73 -16.10
N PRO A 522 3.97 5.73 -16.28
CA PRO A 522 3.11 5.84 -17.46
C PRO A 522 3.87 5.87 -18.79
N ALA A 523 5.07 6.44 -18.81
CA ALA A 523 5.90 6.48 -20.01
C ALA A 523 6.41 5.09 -20.41
N VAL A 524 6.93 4.33 -19.44
CA VAL A 524 7.34 2.94 -19.67
C VAL A 524 6.14 2.10 -20.09
N ALA A 525 4.96 2.28 -19.46
CA ALA A 525 3.75 1.57 -19.82
C ALA A 525 3.34 1.81 -21.29
N ALA A 526 3.38 3.07 -21.75
CA ALA A 526 3.07 3.40 -23.13
C ALA A 526 4.11 2.84 -24.13
N ALA A 527 5.40 2.92 -23.80
CA ALA A 527 6.46 2.34 -24.63
C ALA A 527 6.32 0.82 -24.74
N THR A 528 6.05 0.16 -23.63
CA THR A 528 5.82 -1.29 -23.54
C THR A 528 4.59 -1.72 -24.34
N ALA A 529 3.48 -0.99 -24.25
CA ALA A 529 2.27 -1.29 -25.00
C ALA A 529 2.49 -1.23 -26.52
N ILE A 530 3.34 -0.31 -27.01
CA ILE A 530 3.68 -0.18 -28.43
C ILE A 530 4.59 -1.34 -28.87
N LYS A 531 5.54 -1.75 -28.04
CA LYS A 531 6.57 -2.74 -28.39
C LYS A 531 6.15 -4.19 -28.17
N GLY A 532 5.19 -4.47 -27.29
CA GLY A 532 4.84 -5.84 -26.85
C GLY A 532 5.81 -6.41 -25.82
N GLU A 533 6.78 -5.65 -25.41
CA GLU A 533 7.81 -6.01 -24.43
C GLU A 533 8.22 -4.80 -23.61
N ILE A 534 8.77 -5.02 -22.41
CA ILE A 534 9.25 -3.92 -21.54
C ILE A 534 10.28 -3.09 -22.32
N ALA A 535 9.99 -1.78 -22.45
CA ALA A 535 10.75 -0.88 -23.29
C ALA A 535 11.12 0.42 -22.57
N ASP A 536 12.32 0.92 -22.85
CA ASP A 536 12.77 2.25 -22.43
C ASP A 536 11.97 3.32 -23.17
N PRO A 537 11.35 4.27 -22.47
CA PRO A 537 10.55 5.34 -23.08
C PRO A 537 11.38 6.50 -23.67
N ARG A 538 12.69 6.51 -23.44
CA ARG A 538 13.63 7.57 -23.88
C ARG A 538 14.00 7.47 -25.34
#